data_3feed0f2219dbccaa0e64f6e9669778a
#
_entry.id   3feed0f2219dbccaa0e64f6e9669778a
#
_cell.length_a   1.000
_cell.length_b   1.000
_cell.length_c   1.000
_cell.angle_alpha   90.00
_cell.angle_beta   90.00
_cell.angle_gamma   90.00
#
_symmetry.space_group_name_H-M   'P 1'
#
loop_
_entity.id
_entity.type
_entity.pdbx_description
1 polymer ?
#
loop_
_entity_poly.entity_id
_entity_poly.type
_entity_poly.pdbx_seq_one_letter_code
_entity_poly.pdbx_strand_id
1 'polypeptide(L)'
;KSWGCCIAKHALPTLKDTFEAAADTAKDEVYHGEFGIFFDNLTENTMYHTRAYVITEEKDTIYGEDRIFKTSKGGKFNWEWASNYEGAVADGAAERIKVAMDSAKYYYDNYSNMEKRIYVEYNTGVPTADCAITGWMRFGSNSRYQWVGTAEHECAHALGVGTASNWGSLMVNGSWKKSVAQRTQRAMLKDQQQVLKGDGMHFWNGGINQQEEVTNGTTNSYGVVIKNERMLKTNALIVNGMRIDGLTSY
;
A
#
# COMPACT_ATOMS: atom_id res chain seq x y z
N LYS A 1 -12.82 -20.48 16.83
CA LYS A 1 -12.99 -19.03 17.04
C LYS A 1 -12.59 -18.28 15.79
N SER A 2 -13.33 -17.24 15.41
CA SER A 2 -13.01 -16.35 14.31
C SER A 2 -13.48 -14.94 14.68
N TRP A 3 -12.79 -13.93 14.20
CA TRP A 3 -13.17 -12.54 14.37
C TRP A 3 -12.82 -11.72 13.13
N GLY A 4 -13.40 -10.54 13.01
CA GLY A 4 -13.19 -9.66 11.87
C GLY A 4 -14.14 -8.47 11.91
N CYS A 5 -14.43 -7.92 10.73
CA CYS A 5 -15.40 -6.86 10.56
C CYS A 5 -16.41 -7.16 9.46
N CYS A 6 -17.64 -6.66 9.66
CA CYS A 6 -18.66 -6.55 8.62
C CYS A 6 -18.74 -5.09 8.15
N ILE A 7 -19.16 -4.89 6.89
CA ILE A 7 -19.34 -3.57 6.30
C ILE A 7 -20.59 -3.54 5.41
N ALA A 8 -21.36 -2.45 5.46
CA ALA A 8 -22.49 -2.20 4.58
C ALA A 8 -22.74 -0.69 4.41
N LYS A 9 -23.63 -0.33 3.48
CA LYS A 9 -24.13 1.06 3.34
C LYS A 9 -25.32 1.35 4.27
N HIS A 10 -25.83 0.36 4.97
CA HIS A 10 -26.88 0.48 5.98
C HIS A 10 -26.34 0.25 7.40
N ALA A 11 -27.08 0.69 8.40
CA ALA A 11 -26.74 0.52 9.80
C ALA A 11 -26.74 -0.96 10.25
N LEU A 12 -25.93 -1.26 11.26
CA LEU A 12 -25.83 -2.55 11.90
C LEU A 12 -25.48 -3.73 10.96
N PRO A 13 -24.39 -3.64 10.17
CA PRO A 13 -23.97 -4.73 9.29
C PRO A 13 -23.71 -6.03 10.06
N THR A 14 -23.94 -7.16 9.41
CA THR A 14 -23.84 -8.50 9.98
C THR A 14 -23.01 -9.41 9.06
N LEU A 15 -22.82 -10.68 9.43
CA LEU A 15 -22.20 -11.68 8.55
C LEU A 15 -23.03 -12.03 7.29
N LYS A 16 -24.23 -11.48 7.14
CA LYS A 16 -25.02 -11.57 5.90
C LYS A 16 -24.61 -10.52 4.86
N ASP A 17 -23.88 -9.49 5.30
CA ASP A 17 -23.33 -8.43 4.48
C ASP A 17 -21.89 -8.76 4.07
N THR A 18 -21.18 -7.82 3.48
CA THR A 18 -19.74 -8.00 3.21
C THR A 18 -18.98 -8.08 4.53
N PHE A 19 -18.17 -9.12 4.68
CA PHE A 19 -17.32 -9.28 5.85
C PHE A 19 -15.93 -9.80 5.46
N GLU A 20 -14.95 -9.51 6.29
CA GLU A 20 -13.60 -10.03 6.17
C GLU A 20 -13.13 -10.48 7.56
N ALA A 21 -12.57 -11.68 7.63
CA ALA A 21 -11.96 -12.17 8.85
C ALA A 21 -10.59 -11.50 9.07
N ALA A 22 -10.26 -11.20 10.31
CA ALA A 22 -8.89 -10.90 10.71
C ALA A 22 -8.02 -12.13 10.44
N ALA A 23 -6.70 -11.95 10.45
CA ALA A 23 -5.72 -12.97 10.07
C ALA A 23 -6.10 -14.38 10.52
N ASP A 24 -5.76 -15.34 9.69
CA ASP A 24 -6.12 -16.74 9.86
C ASP A 24 -5.67 -17.26 11.24
N THR A 25 -6.64 -17.77 11.98
CA THR A 25 -6.52 -18.21 13.36
C THR A 25 -6.16 -19.70 13.45
N ALA A 26 -5.41 -20.22 12.50
CA ALA A 26 -4.92 -21.61 12.54
C ALA A 26 -4.11 -21.95 13.80
N LYS A 27 -3.89 -20.97 14.67
CA LYS A 27 -3.36 -21.12 16.03
C LYS A 27 -4.42 -20.60 17.00
N ASP A 28 -4.87 -21.42 17.91
CA ASP A 28 -5.94 -21.25 18.89
C ASP A 28 -5.84 -20.04 19.85
N GLU A 29 -5.02 -19.06 19.55
CA GLU A 29 -4.84 -17.87 20.36
C GLU A 29 -5.68 -16.71 19.85
N VAL A 30 -6.63 -16.28 20.67
CA VAL A 30 -7.35 -15.02 20.46
C VAL A 30 -6.36 -13.89 20.63
N TYR A 31 -6.13 -13.14 19.55
CA TYR A 31 -5.31 -11.93 19.64
C TYR A 31 -6.04 -10.87 20.47
N HIS A 32 -5.42 -10.49 21.59
CA HIS A 32 -5.89 -9.40 22.44
C HIS A 32 -5.22 -8.09 22.02
N GLY A 33 -5.89 -7.28 21.23
CA GLY A 33 -5.32 -6.01 20.79
C GLY A 33 -6.03 -5.43 19.56
N GLU A 34 -5.40 -4.40 18.99
CA GLU A 34 -5.89 -3.79 17.76
C GLU A 34 -5.63 -4.69 16.55
N PHE A 35 -6.61 -4.86 15.68
CA PHE A 35 -6.45 -5.50 14.38
C PHE A 35 -6.94 -4.59 13.26
N GLY A 36 -6.40 -4.80 12.06
CA GLY A 36 -6.81 -4.09 10.86
C GLY A 36 -7.50 -5.03 9.88
N ILE A 37 -8.53 -4.51 9.20
CA ILE A 37 -9.22 -5.19 8.11
C ILE A 37 -9.15 -4.33 6.87
N PHE A 38 -8.90 -4.97 5.74
CA PHE A 38 -8.94 -4.33 4.44
C PHE A 38 -10.19 -4.77 3.67
N PHE A 39 -11.02 -3.81 3.33
CA PHE A 39 -12.13 -3.98 2.39
C PHE A 39 -11.78 -3.33 1.05
N ASP A 40 -11.86 -4.10 -0.02
CA ASP A 40 -11.63 -3.65 -1.38
C ASP A 40 -12.93 -3.19 -2.06
N ASN A 41 -12.80 -2.50 -3.18
CA ASN A 41 -13.91 -2.11 -4.05
C ASN A 41 -15.00 -1.27 -3.38
N LEU A 42 -14.65 -0.47 -2.37
CA LEU A 42 -15.58 0.49 -1.78
C LEU A 42 -15.83 1.65 -2.75
N THR A 43 -17.06 2.11 -2.81
CA THR A 43 -17.43 3.31 -3.60
C THR A 43 -16.83 4.54 -2.93
N GLU A 44 -16.16 5.40 -3.71
CA GLU A 44 -15.62 6.67 -3.19
C GLU A 44 -16.71 7.60 -2.68
N ASN A 45 -16.36 8.54 -1.80
CA ASN A 45 -17.21 9.57 -1.25
C ASN A 45 -18.54 9.04 -0.66
N THR A 46 -18.55 7.81 -0.16
CA THR A 46 -19.74 7.06 0.28
C THR A 46 -19.66 6.75 1.77
N MET A 47 -20.80 6.90 2.47
CA MET A 47 -20.93 6.52 3.87
C MET A 47 -21.07 5.00 4.00
N TYR A 48 -20.31 4.44 4.93
CA TYR A 48 -20.37 3.02 5.29
C TYR A 48 -20.49 2.86 6.79
N HIS A 49 -21.17 1.79 7.19
CA HIS A 49 -21.24 1.27 8.53
C HIS A 49 -20.32 0.04 8.66
N THR A 50 -19.66 -0.09 9.78
CA THR A 50 -18.79 -1.25 10.06
C THR A 50 -18.95 -1.70 11.51
N ARG A 51 -18.92 -3.01 11.72
CA ARG A 51 -18.96 -3.63 13.05
C ARG A 51 -17.90 -4.72 13.14
N ALA A 52 -17.17 -4.74 14.23
CA ALA A 52 -16.39 -5.91 14.59
C ALA A 52 -17.33 -7.07 14.94
N TYR A 53 -16.89 -8.30 14.70
CA TYR A 53 -17.57 -9.50 15.13
C TYR A 53 -16.59 -10.52 15.73
N VAL A 54 -17.12 -11.38 16.58
CA VAL A 54 -16.47 -12.59 17.07
C VAL A 54 -17.43 -13.76 16.94
N ILE A 55 -16.96 -14.87 16.38
CA ILE A 55 -17.67 -16.16 16.42
C ILE A 55 -17.02 -16.98 17.54
N THR A 56 -17.83 -17.36 18.53
CA THR A 56 -17.39 -18.13 19.71
C THR A 56 -17.15 -19.60 19.36
N GLU A 57 -16.66 -20.39 20.32
CA GLU A 57 -16.54 -21.86 20.16
C GLU A 57 -17.89 -22.53 20.02
N GLU A 58 -18.89 -22.01 20.70
CA GLU A 58 -20.29 -22.46 20.62
C GLU A 58 -20.97 -22.04 19.32
N LYS A 59 -20.24 -21.36 18.41
CA LYS A 59 -20.71 -20.81 17.12
C LYS A 59 -21.69 -19.64 17.24
N ASP A 60 -21.82 -19.03 18.40
CA ASP A 60 -22.54 -17.78 18.55
C ASP A 60 -21.76 -16.62 17.98
N THR A 61 -22.47 -15.66 17.39
CA THR A 61 -21.87 -14.45 16.84
C THR A 61 -22.17 -13.24 17.72
N ILE A 62 -21.10 -12.63 18.24
CA ILE A 62 -21.17 -11.40 19.02
C ILE A 62 -20.69 -10.24 18.14
N TYR A 63 -21.47 -9.17 18.08
CA TYR A 63 -21.14 -7.96 17.31
C TYR A 63 -20.77 -6.80 18.24
N GLY A 64 -19.77 -6.03 17.83
CA GLY A 64 -19.41 -4.78 18.45
C GLY A 64 -20.36 -3.62 18.09
N GLU A 65 -19.97 -2.41 18.48
CA GLU A 65 -20.73 -1.20 18.15
C GLU A 65 -20.70 -0.92 16.64
N ASP A 66 -21.77 -0.29 16.15
CA ASP A 66 -21.86 0.23 14.80
C ASP A 66 -21.01 1.52 14.69
N ARG A 67 -20.05 1.50 13.79
CA ARG A 67 -19.17 2.63 13.50
C ARG A 67 -19.40 3.11 12.08
N ILE A 68 -19.45 4.43 11.90
CA ILE A 68 -19.69 5.06 10.62
C ILE A 68 -18.42 5.74 10.14
N PHE A 69 -18.11 5.56 8.86
CA PHE A 69 -17.06 6.33 8.20
C PHE A 69 -17.47 6.67 6.76
N LYS A 70 -16.79 7.65 6.20
CA LYS A 70 -16.96 8.03 4.79
C LYS A 70 -15.67 7.74 4.05
N THR A 71 -15.78 7.01 2.93
CA THR A 71 -14.62 6.82 2.03
C THR A 71 -14.18 8.15 1.44
N SER A 72 -12.88 8.35 1.31
CA SER A 72 -12.36 9.54 0.63
C SER A 72 -12.60 9.46 -0.88
N LYS A 73 -12.43 10.59 -1.54
CA LYS A 73 -12.20 10.61 -2.98
C LYS A 73 -10.82 9.99 -3.26
N GLY A 74 -10.69 9.30 -4.39
CA GLY A 74 -9.41 8.74 -4.84
C GLY A 74 -8.34 9.82 -5.08
N GLY A 75 -7.11 9.37 -5.25
CA GLY A 75 -5.96 10.23 -5.53
C GLY A 75 -6.02 10.89 -6.89
N LYS A 76 -5.07 11.79 -7.14
CA LYS A 76 -4.86 12.44 -8.44
C LYS A 76 -3.38 12.37 -8.79
N PHE A 77 -2.96 11.20 -9.18
CA PHE A 77 -1.61 10.96 -9.66
C PHE A 77 -1.56 11.22 -11.16
N ASN A 78 -0.59 12.03 -11.60
CA ASN A 78 -0.38 12.32 -13.01
C ASN A 78 1.10 12.15 -13.34
N TRP A 79 1.38 11.69 -14.54
CA TRP A 79 2.75 11.62 -15.03
C TRP A 79 2.85 12.06 -16.48
N GLU A 80 4.03 12.50 -16.89
CA GLU A 80 4.34 12.87 -18.26
C GLU A 80 5.82 12.62 -18.56
N TRP A 81 6.11 12.38 -19.82
CA TRP A 81 7.48 12.36 -20.30
C TRP A 81 8.09 13.77 -20.22
N ALA A 82 9.21 13.89 -19.54
CA ALA A 82 9.93 15.14 -19.40
C ALA A 82 11.18 15.19 -20.29
N SER A 83 11.84 14.03 -20.51
CA SER A 83 13.11 14.00 -21.25
C SER A 83 13.37 12.62 -21.86
N ASN A 84 14.05 12.63 -23.01
CA ASN A 84 14.59 11.47 -23.73
C ASN A 84 13.59 10.38 -24.08
N TYR A 85 12.37 10.76 -24.48
CA TYR A 85 11.37 9.83 -24.96
C TYR A 85 11.83 9.06 -26.20
N GLU A 86 12.46 9.73 -27.16
CA GLU A 86 13.00 9.14 -28.39
C GLU A 86 14.07 8.09 -28.10
N GLY A 87 14.93 8.32 -27.10
CA GLY A 87 15.89 7.32 -26.61
C GLY A 87 15.20 6.10 -26.03
N ALA A 88 14.13 6.30 -25.24
CA ALA A 88 13.34 5.21 -24.72
C ALA A 88 12.63 4.40 -25.82
N VAL A 89 12.16 5.07 -26.90
CA VAL A 89 11.56 4.39 -28.07
C VAL A 89 12.63 3.56 -28.79
N ALA A 90 13.80 4.14 -29.06
CA ALA A 90 14.89 3.47 -29.74
C ALA A 90 15.35 2.19 -29.01
N ASP A 91 15.36 2.21 -27.69
CA ASP A 91 15.75 1.07 -26.83
C ASP A 91 14.56 0.13 -26.50
N GLY A 92 13.36 0.38 -27.05
CA GLY A 92 12.16 -0.38 -26.77
C GLY A 92 11.67 -0.29 -25.31
N ALA A 93 12.10 0.73 -24.59
CA ALA A 93 11.77 0.97 -23.18
C ALA A 93 10.46 1.75 -22.99
N ALA A 94 10.11 2.61 -23.96
CA ALA A 94 9.02 3.58 -23.82
C ALA A 94 7.68 2.94 -23.44
N GLU A 95 7.30 1.85 -24.10
CA GLU A 95 6.03 1.17 -23.81
C GLU A 95 6.06 0.47 -22.45
N ARG A 96 7.17 -0.16 -22.06
CA ARG A 96 7.29 -0.79 -20.74
C ARG A 96 7.19 0.23 -19.63
N ILE A 97 7.87 1.37 -19.76
CA ILE A 97 7.82 2.48 -18.79
C ILE A 97 6.41 3.07 -18.74
N LYS A 98 5.77 3.27 -19.90
CA LYS A 98 4.39 3.75 -19.97
C LYS A 98 3.43 2.84 -19.21
N VAL A 99 3.47 1.55 -19.48
CA VAL A 99 2.63 0.55 -18.78
C VAL A 99 2.92 0.55 -17.28
N ALA A 100 4.18 0.65 -16.87
CA ALA A 100 4.58 0.72 -15.48
C ALA A 100 4.00 1.96 -14.78
N MET A 101 4.13 3.13 -15.40
CA MET A 101 3.64 4.39 -14.85
C MET A 101 2.11 4.50 -14.82
N ASP A 102 1.43 4.02 -15.87
CA ASP A 102 -0.03 3.97 -15.90
C ASP A 102 -0.57 3.03 -14.82
N SER A 103 0.12 1.92 -14.58
CA SER A 103 -0.24 0.98 -13.52
C SER A 103 0.02 1.58 -12.13
N ALA A 104 1.17 2.20 -11.88
CA ALA A 104 1.46 2.88 -10.62
C ALA A 104 0.44 4.00 -10.34
N LYS A 105 0.11 4.80 -11.37
CA LYS A 105 -0.96 5.80 -11.28
C LYS A 105 -2.29 5.15 -10.84
N TYR A 106 -2.67 4.02 -11.45
CA TYR A 106 -3.89 3.29 -11.07
C TYR A 106 -3.90 2.93 -9.58
N TYR A 107 -2.80 2.39 -9.03
CA TYR A 107 -2.74 2.01 -7.63
C TYR A 107 -2.81 3.23 -6.70
N TYR A 108 -2.08 4.29 -6.98
CA TYR A 108 -2.13 5.52 -6.16
C TYR A 108 -3.47 6.24 -6.28
N ASP A 109 -4.12 6.26 -7.44
CA ASP A 109 -5.44 6.87 -7.59
C ASP A 109 -6.54 6.10 -6.86
N ASN A 110 -6.48 4.77 -6.84
CA ASN A 110 -7.53 3.94 -6.26
C ASN A 110 -7.30 3.58 -4.78
N TYR A 111 -6.05 3.56 -4.32
CA TYR A 111 -5.68 3.12 -2.97
C TYR A 111 -5.07 4.23 -2.12
N SER A 112 -5.17 5.48 -2.55
CA SER A 112 -4.76 6.64 -1.77
C SER A 112 -5.65 7.85 -2.06
N ASN A 113 -5.48 8.91 -1.27
CA ASN A 113 -6.05 10.23 -1.54
C ASN A 113 -4.97 11.27 -1.90
N MET A 114 -3.81 10.80 -2.34
CA MET A 114 -2.66 11.64 -2.63
C MET A 114 -2.74 12.26 -4.02
N GLU A 115 -2.17 13.46 -4.14
CA GLU A 115 -2.00 14.15 -5.42
C GLU A 115 -0.50 14.35 -5.67
N LYS A 116 -0.02 13.94 -6.85
CA LYS A 116 1.36 14.13 -7.26
C LYS A 116 1.50 14.16 -8.77
N ARG A 117 2.40 15.01 -9.27
CA ARG A 117 2.85 14.97 -10.67
C ARG A 117 4.26 14.40 -10.74
N ILE A 118 4.46 13.46 -11.65
CA ILE A 118 5.74 12.80 -11.90
C ILE A 118 6.22 13.16 -13.31
N TYR A 119 7.49 13.52 -13.39
CA TYR A 119 8.20 13.88 -14.62
C TYR A 119 9.20 12.77 -14.95
N VAL A 120 8.91 12.00 -16.00
CA VAL A 120 9.67 10.81 -16.35
C VAL A 120 10.78 11.13 -17.36
N GLU A 121 11.98 10.72 -17.04
CA GLU A 121 13.15 10.73 -17.91
C GLU A 121 13.65 9.32 -18.18
N TYR A 122 14.00 9.01 -19.42
CA TYR A 122 14.79 7.81 -19.73
C TYR A 122 16.28 8.17 -19.71
N ASN A 123 17.06 7.50 -18.84
CA ASN A 123 18.46 7.83 -18.62
C ASN A 123 19.31 6.57 -18.46
N THR A 124 20.07 6.21 -19.50
CA THR A 124 20.93 5.02 -19.52
C THR A 124 22.09 5.05 -18.51
N GLY A 125 22.38 6.22 -17.93
CA GLY A 125 23.34 6.36 -16.82
C GLY A 125 22.80 5.94 -15.46
N VAL A 126 21.47 5.69 -15.34
CA VAL A 126 20.86 5.16 -14.12
C VAL A 126 20.81 3.64 -14.22
N PRO A 127 21.37 2.89 -13.26
CA PRO A 127 21.41 1.42 -13.35
C PRO A 127 20.06 0.73 -13.14
N THR A 128 19.15 1.38 -12.41
CA THR A 128 17.81 0.88 -12.06
C THR A 128 16.76 1.91 -12.42
N ALA A 129 16.18 2.54 -11.40
CA ALA A 129 15.39 3.74 -11.45
C ALA A 129 15.68 4.57 -10.20
N ASP A 130 15.32 5.85 -10.21
CA ASP A 130 15.32 6.71 -9.04
C ASP A 130 14.27 7.82 -9.16
N CYS A 131 13.88 8.41 -8.01
CA CYS A 131 12.98 9.56 -8.00
C CYS A 131 13.28 10.53 -6.87
N ALA A 132 13.34 11.81 -7.21
CA ALA A 132 13.45 12.88 -6.24
C ALA A 132 12.07 13.21 -5.62
N ILE A 133 12.07 13.80 -4.43
CA ILE A 133 10.84 14.27 -3.77
C ILE A 133 10.08 15.30 -4.62
N THR A 134 10.74 15.98 -5.55
CA THR A 134 10.12 16.90 -6.51
C THR A 134 9.23 16.20 -7.54
N GLY A 135 9.37 14.88 -7.70
CA GLY A 135 8.66 14.08 -8.70
C GLY A 135 9.47 13.87 -10.00
N TRP A 136 10.75 14.26 -10.05
CA TRP A 136 11.63 13.93 -11.16
C TRP A 136 12.09 12.48 -11.02
N MET A 137 11.62 11.63 -11.93
CA MET A 137 11.85 10.18 -11.94
C MET A 137 12.67 9.78 -13.16
N ARG A 138 13.70 8.94 -12.96
CA ARG A 138 14.52 8.43 -14.05
C ARG A 138 14.44 6.91 -14.10
N PHE A 139 14.24 6.38 -15.31
CA PHE A 139 14.35 4.95 -15.59
C PHE A 139 15.63 4.68 -16.38
N GLY A 140 16.41 3.70 -15.94
CA GLY A 140 17.57 3.19 -16.66
C GLY A 140 17.20 2.23 -17.80
N SER A 141 18.22 1.77 -18.54
CA SER A 141 18.06 0.84 -19.67
C SER A 141 17.73 -0.60 -19.25
N ASN A 142 17.91 -0.96 -17.99
CA ASN A 142 17.64 -2.31 -17.50
C ASN A 142 16.12 -2.57 -17.44
N SER A 143 15.61 -3.37 -18.38
CA SER A 143 14.18 -3.68 -18.51
C SER A 143 13.56 -4.32 -17.26
N ARG A 144 14.38 -4.94 -16.41
CA ARG A 144 13.92 -5.53 -15.14
C ARG A 144 13.31 -4.51 -14.17
N TYR A 145 13.74 -3.24 -14.28
CA TYR A 145 13.22 -2.13 -13.49
C TYR A 145 12.20 -1.25 -14.23
N GLN A 146 11.81 -1.64 -15.46
CA GLN A 146 10.79 -0.93 -16.24
C GLN A 146 9.42 -1.61 -16.08
N TRP A 147 8.93 -1.69 -14.84
CA TRP A 147 7.69 -2.39 -14.49
C TRP A 147 6.99 -1.71 -13.30
N VAL A 148 5.74 -2.11 -13.02
CA VAL A 148 4.83 -1.44 -12.06
C VAL A 148 5.41 -1.30 -10.65
N GLY A 149 6.03 -2.35 -10.10
CA GLY A 149 6.55 -2.28 -8.73
C GLY A 149 7.70 -1.30 -8.57
N THR A 150 8.60 -1.19 -9.56
CA THR A 150 9.62 -0.13 -9.57
C THR A 150 8.98 1.25 -9.70
N ALA A 151 7.99 1.42 -10.59
CA ALA A 151 7.29 2.69 -10.72
C ALA A 151 6.59 3.11 -9.41
N GLU A 152 5.92 2.19 -8.71
CA GLU A 152 5.34 2.45 -7.39
C GLU A 152 6.39 2.81 -6.34
N HIS A 153 7.52 2.11 -6.34
CA HIS A 153 8.65 2.38 -5.45
C HIS A 153 9.17 3.80 -5.63
N GLU A 154 9.44 4.19 -6.86
CA GLU A 154 9.95 5.53 -7.17
C GLU A 154 8.89 6.61 -6.89
N CYS A 155 7.61 6.33 -7.14
CA CYS A 155 6.52 7.20 -6.72
C CYS A 155 6.48 7.39 -5.20
N ALA A 156 6.80 6.36 -4.42
CA ALA A 156 6.88 6.49 -2.95
C ALA A 156 7.97 7.48 -2.53
N HIS A 157 9.12 7.50 -3.20
CA HIS A 157 10.17 8.52 -2.97
C HIS A 157 9.66 9.93 -3.30
N ALA A 158 8.91 10.10 -4.40
CA ALA A 158 8.26 11.37 -4.71
C ALA A 158 7.25 11.81 -3.66
N LEU A 159 6.68 10.86 -2.92
CA LEU A 159 5.72 11.10 -1.83
C LEU A 159 6.38 11.23 -0.45
N GLY A 160 7.70 11.20 -0.39
CA GLY A 160 8.47 11.49 0.81
C GLY A 160 9.13 10.29 1.49
N VAL A 161 8.89 9.06 1.03
CA VAL A 161 9.56 7.88 1.57
C VAL A 161 11.07 8.03 1.34
N GLY A 162 11.86 8.04 2.43
CA GLY A 162 13.30 8.23 2.38
C GLY A 162 13.80 9.62 1.93
N THR A 163 12.96 10.42 1.32
CA THR A 163 13.32 11.72 0.72
C THR A 163 12.80 12.93 1.48
N ALA A 164 11.77 12.75 2.31
CA ALA A 164 11.24 13.83 3.15
C ALA A 164 12.17 14.19 4.28
N SER A 165 12.27 15.48 4.60
CA SER A 165 13.11 15.98 5.69
C SER A 165 12.74 15.39 7.06
N ASN A 166 11.48 14.98 7.25
CA ASN A 166 10.99 14.38 8.48
C ASN A 166 11.00 12.84 8.48
N TRP A 167 11.51 12.18 7.42
CA TRP A 167 11.58 10.72 7.35
C TRP A 167 12.27 10.10 8.57
N GLY A 168 13.49 10.57 8.91
CA GLY A 168 14.27 10.04 10.03
C GLY A 168 13.63 10.26 11.40
N SER A 169 12.71 11.21 11.55
CA SER A 169 11.95 11.41 12.80
C SER A 169 10.77 10.44 12.92
N LEU A 170 10.30 9.88 11.83
CA LEU A 170 9.19 8.92 11.77
C LEU A 170 9.69 7.47 11.69
N MET A 171 10.80 7.23 10.96
CA MET A 171 11.48 5.94 10.88
C MET A 171 12.65 5.92 11.89
N VAL A 172 12.37 5.58 13.15
CA VAL A 172 13.36 5.66 14.25
C VAL A 172 13.81 4.27 14.65
N ASN A 173 15.13 4.05 14.70
CA ASN A 173 15.73 2.76 15.03
C ASN A 173 15.18 1.62 14.15
N GLY A 174 15.00 1.89 12.87
CA GLY A 174 14.52 0.91 11.91
C GLY A 174 13.04 0.53 12.03
N SER A 175 12.23 1.34 12.73
CA SER A 175 10.80 1.08 12.91
C SER A 175 9.98 2.35 12.75
N TRP A 176 8.83 2.24 12.07
CA TRP A 176 7.87 3.34 11.93
C TRP A 176 7.20 3.65 13.26
N LYS A 177 7.17 4.91 13.65
CA LYS A 177 6.72 5.35 14.98
C LYS A 177 5.23 5.64 15.11
N LYS A 178 4.52 5.70 13.99
CA LYS A 178 3.10 6.07 13.98
C LYS A 178 2.20 4.87 13.68
N SER A 179 0.91 5.05 13.90
CA SER A 179 -0.01 3.92 13.96
C SER A 179 -0.77 3.63 12.68
N VAL A 180 -0.99 4.61 11.80
CA VAL A 180 -1.84 4.40 10.62
C VAL A 180 -1.15 3.48 9.62
N ALA A 181 0.08 3.81 9.20
CA ALA A 181 0.85 2.95 8.29
C ALA A 181 1.10 1.56 8.90
N GLN A 182 1.36 1.48 10.20
CA GLN A 182 1.56 0.22 10.92
C GLN A 182 0.30 -0.67 10.89
N ARG A 183 -0.87 -0.10 11.16
CA ARG A 183 -2.15 -0.83 11.09
C ARG A 183 -2.51 -1.22 9.66
N THR A 184 -2.21 -0.35 8.70
CA THR A 184 -2.38 -0.64 7.27
C THR A 184 -1.55 -1.86 6.86
N GLN A 185 -0.26 -1.90 7.23
CA GLN A 185 0.59 -3.05 6.96
C GLN A 185 0.01 -4.33 7.56
N ARG A 186 -0.39 -4.30 8.82
CA ARG A 186 -1.00 -5.46 9.51
C ARG A 186 -2.24 -5.99 8.80
N ALA A 187 -3.13 -5.09 8.39
CA ALA A 187 -4.33 -5.45 7.64
C ALA A 187 -4.00 -6.08 6.29
N MET A 188 -3.06 -5.47 5.54
CA MET A 188 -2.70 -5.92 4.19
C MET A 188 -1.94 -7.24 4.20
N LEU A 189 -1.04 -7.44 5.15
CA LEU A 189 -0.28 -8.68 5.31
C LEU A 189 -1.05 -9.75 6.09
N LYS A 190 -2.26 -9.46 6.57
CA LYS A 190 -3.05 -10.35 7.43
C LYS A 190 -2.24 -10.85 8.64
N ASP A 191 -1.50 -9.95 9.27
CA ASP A 191 -0.61 -10.29 10.38
C ASP A 191 -0.55 -9.15 11.41
N GLN A 192 -1.22 -9.37 12.53
CA GLN A 192 -1.35 -8.37 13.59
C GLN A 192 -0.05 -8.15 14.38
N GLN A 193 0.94 -9.03 14.22
CA GLN A 193 2.24 -8.92 14.89
C GLN A 193 3.27 -8.14 14.06
N GLN A 194 2.97 -7.80 12.81
CA GLN A 194 3.89 -7.07 11.95
C GLN A 194 4.30 -5.73 12.54
N VAL A 195 5.58 -5.44 12.39
CA VAL A 195 6.17 -4.13 12.68
C VAL A 195 6.66 -3.54 11.37
N LEU A 196 6.16 -2.37 11.03
CA LEU A 196 6.61 -1.64 9.84
C LEU A 196 8.05 -1.16 10.06
N LYS A 197 8.98 -1.82 9.38
CA LYS A 197 10.42 -1.57 9.46
C LYS A 197 10.91 -0.81 8.24
N GLY A 198 12.09 -0.23 8.37
CA GLY A 198 12.76 0.47 7.28
C GLY A 198 14.15 0.96 7.67
N ASP A 199 14.80 1.60 6.72
CA ASP A 199 16.11 2.23 6.89
C ASP A 199 16.07 3.74 6.60
N GLY A 200 17.18 4.31 6.18
CA GLY A 200 17.27 5.72 5.82
C GLY A 200 16.50 6.11 4.56
N MET A 201 16.09 5.14 3.73
CA MET A 201 15.50 5.39 2.40
C MET A 201 14.22 4.58 2.13
N HIS A 202 14.08 3.38 2.72
CA HIS A 202 13.08 2.40 2.31
C HIS A 202 12.30 1.86 3.50
N PHE A 203 11.21 1.16 3.23
CA PHE A 203 10.45 0.40 4.22
C PHE A 203 10.18 -1.04 3.72
N TRP A 204 9.91 -1.94 4.65
CA TRP A 204 9.52 -3.35 4.43
C TRP A 204 8.69 -3.87 5.63
N ASN A 205 7.99 -4.92 5.61
CA ASN A 205 7.39 -5.67 4.52
C ASN A 205 6.28 -4.87 3.84
N GLY A 206 6.15 -5.01 2.51
CA GLY A 206 5.13 -4.28 1.74
C GLY A 206 5.71 -3.14 0.89
N GLY A 207 6.99 -2.75 1.10
CA GLY A 207 7.79 -2.04 0.12
C GLY A 207 8.18 -3.00 -1.00
N ILE A 208 8.10 -2.56 -2.23
CA ILE A 208 8.39 -3.35 -3.44
C ILE A 208 9.27 -2.57 -4.38
N ASN A 209 10.09 -3.24 -5.16
CA ASN A 209 10.87 -2.67 -6.26
C ASN A 209 11.08 -3.69 -7.38
N GLN A 210 11.31 -4.96 -7.06
CA GLN A 210 11.58 -6.02 -8.03
C GLN A 210 10.36 -6.92 -8.24
N GLN A 211 10.27 -7.50 -9.44
CA GLN A 211 9.14 -8.35 -9.81
C GLN A 211 8.99 -9.54 -8.87
N GLU A 212 10.08 -10.12 -8.43
CA GLU A 212 10.11 -11.28 -7.53
C GLU A 212 9.50 -10.98 -6.16
N GLU A 213 9.61 -9.74 -5.66
CA GLU A 213 9.00 -9.32 -4.39
C GLU A 213 7.47 -9.34 -4.46
N VAL A 214 6.92 -9.16 -5.65
CA VAL A 214 5.48 -9.24 -5.88
C VAL A 214 5.03 -10.66 -6.22
N THR A 215 5.74 -11.36 -7.11
CA THR A 215 5.34 -12.70 -7.56
C THR A 215 5.58 -13.78 -6.51
N ASN A 216 6.68 -13.70 -5.76
CA ASN A 216 6.95 -14.58 -4.62
C ASN A 216 6.21 -14.10 -3.37
N GLY A 217 6.08 -12.79 -3.23
CA GLY A 217 5.40 -12.14 -2.12
C GLY A 217 6.12 -12.23 -0.78
N THR A 218 5.36 -11.99 0.26
CA THR A 218 5.82 -12.06 1.66
C THR A 218 4.99 -13.11 2.41
N THR A 219 5.66 -13.97 3.17
CA THR A 219 4.99 -14.91 4.07
C THR A 219 4.80 -14.26 5.43
N ASN A 220 3.58 -14.21 5.92
CA ASN A 220 3.25 -13.66 7.24
C ASN A 220 3.59 -14.64 8.38
N SER A 221 3.44 -14.21 9.63
CA SER A 221 3.75 -15.01 10.83
C SER A 221 2.90 -16.28 10.95
N TYR A 222 1.80 -16.37 10.21
CA TYR A 222 0.88 -17.52 10.19
C TYR A 222 1.13 -18.46 9.01
N GLY A 223 2.16 -18.22 8.18
CA GLY A 223 2.50 -19.03 7.03
C GLY A 223 1.69 -18.71 5.76
N VAL A 224 0.89 -17.63 5.75
CA VAL A 224 0.13 -17.21 4.58
C VAL A 224 0.99 -16.36 3.67
N VAL A 225 1.02 -16.69 2.37
CA VAL A 225 1.76 -15.92 1.35
C VAL A 225 0.87 -14.80 0.81
N ILE A 226 1.32 -13.57 0.97
CA ILE A 226 0.71 -12.36 0.39
C ILE A 226 1.52 -11.99 -0.85
N LYS A 227 0.90 -12.00 -2.02
CA LYS A 227 1.59 -11.81 -3.31
C LYS A 227 0.72 -11.14 -4.36
N ASN A 228 1.30 -10.92 -5.54
CA ASN A 228 0.64 -10.38 -6.73
C ASN A 228 -0.02 -9.01 -6.46
N GLU A 229 -1.20 -8.79 -6.98
CA GLU A 229 -1.93 -7.52 -6.87
C GLU A 229 -2.06 -7.02 -5.43
N ARG A 230 -2.19 -7.93 -4.46
CA ARG A 230 -2.27 -7.53 -3.05
C ARG A 230 -0.98 -6.87 -2.56
N MET A 231 0.20 -7.26 -3.07
CA MET A 231 1.47 -6.59 -2.73
C MET A 231 1.54 -5.18 -3.33
N LEU A 232 1.08 -4.98 -4.56
CA LEU A 232 0.99 -3.66 -5.20
C LEU A 232 0.04 -2.74 -4.42
N LYS A 233 -1.16 -3.19 -4.10
CA LYS A 233 -2.10 -2.47 -3.22
C LYS A 233 -1.47 -2.15 -1.85
N THR A 234 -0.72 -3.09 -1.28
CA THR A 234 -0.06 -2.93 0.02
C THR A 234 0.93 -1.76 0.00
N ASN A 235 1.75 -1.64 -1.04
CA ASN A 235 2.70 -0.55 -1.18
C ASN A 235 1.99 0.82 -1.15
N ALA A 236 1.05 1.03 -2.06
CA ALA A 236 0.31 2.30 -2.17
C ALA A 236 -0.42 2.66 -0.86
N LEU A 237 -1.07 1.67 -0.22
CA LEU A 237 -1.80 1.87 1.04
C LEU A 237 -0.88 2.19 2.23
N ILE A 238 0.28 1.55 2.34
CA ILE A 238 1.26 1.88 3.40
C ILE A 238 1.79 3.29 3.21
N VAL A 239 2.14 3.69 1.98
CA VAL A 239 2.59 5.06 1.68
C VAL A 239 1.49 6.07 2.02
N ASN A 240 0.23 5.79 1.69
CA ASN A 240 -0.90 6.61 2.11
C ASN A 240 -1.02 6.71 3.63
N GLY A 241 -0.86 5.60 4.34
CA GLY A 241 -0.82 5.56 5.80
C GLY A 241 0.31 6.40 6.39
N MET A 242 1.50 6.35 5.80
CA MET A 242 2.64 7.20 6.20
C MET A 242 2.34 8.69 6.01
N ARG A 243 1.65 9.05 4.93
CA ARG A 243 1.21 10.44 4.69
C ARG A 243 0.19 10.90 5.74
N ILE A 244 -0.78 10.07 6.09
CA ILE A 244 -1.75 10.36 7.17
C ILE A 244 -1.03 10.47 8.52
N ASP A 245 0.00 9.69 8.77
CA ASP A 245 0.86 9.74 9.95
C ASP A 245 1.74 11.00 10.03
N GLY A 246 1.80 11.80 8.95
CA GLY A 246 2.50 13.09 8.91
C GLY A 246 3.80 13.09 8.08
N LEU A 247 4.06 12.05 7.28
CA LEU A 247 5.16 12.09 6.31
C LEU A 247 4.92 13.24 5.33
N THR A 248 5.88 14.15 5.18
CA THR A 248 5.74 15.31 4.29
C THR A 248 6.18 14.99 2.85
N SER A 249 5.58 15.69 1.88
CA SER A 249 6.08 15.81 0.51
C SER A 249 5.80 17.21 0.02
N TYR A 250 6.55 17.69 -0.93
CA TYR A 250 6.31 18.99 -1.57
C TYR A 250 5.26 18.86 -2.68
#